data_c125f93968337bdf191c08db67358bfd
#
_entry.id   c125f93968337bdf191c08db67358bfd
#
_cell.length_a   1.000
_cell.length_b   1.000
_cell.length_c   1.000
_cell.angle_alpha   90.00
_cell.angle_beta   90.00
_cell.angle_gamma   90.00
#
_symmetry.space_group_name_H-M   'P 1'
#
loop_
_entity.id
_entity.type
_entity.pdbx_description
1 polymer ?
#
loop_
_entity_poly.entity_id
_entity_poly.type
_entity_poly.pdbx_seq_one_letter_code
_entity_poly.pdbx_strand_id
1 'polypeptide(L)'
;MNEPKQTDFPWDILEAAENNHWLHMPQNYAPVGLINMLDFIPERSLDVGCFVGTTSTLIKSRYPDCRTIGIEPSKHAVELARTRMDVVHEGLLEEVDFAAEGYGPGHFDVIVLADVLEHMYNPWGALKRLKPYLSSRGCILASIPNARNLSVLSQLAAGRWHYESIGLLDVTHIRFFTRIEIQEMFTALGYHIDVLAHNPDPRWGKLMKQSEFKHKIKVGKLTLSELTPADVTELATLQFYVRARAL
;
A
#
# COMPACT_ATOMS: atom_id res chain seq x y z
N MET A 1 36.97 -21.49 -6.58
CA MET A 1 36.12 -20.48 -7.20
C MET A 1 34.70 -20.97 -6.95
N ASN A 2 33.96 -20.31 -6.04
CA ASN A 2 32.55 -20.65 -5.83
C ASN A 2 31.78 -20.13 -7.04
N GLU A 3 31.07 -21.02 -7.71
CA GLU A 3 30.08 -20.61 -8.72
C GLU A 3 29.13 -19.61 -8.08
N PRO A 4 28.79 -18.50 -8.77
CA PRO A 4 27.76 -17.61 -8.28
C PRO A 4 26.48 -18.43 -8.13
N LYS A 5 25.85 -18.37 -6.95
CA LYS A 5 24.50 -18.91 -6.77
C LYS A 5 23.64 -18.39 -7.92
N GLN A 6 22.97 -19.31 -8.61
CA GLN A 6 22.00 -19.02 -9.64
C GLN A 6 21.03 -17.98 -9.05
N THR A 7 21.15 -16.74 -9.50
CA THR A 7 20.18 -15.70 -9.12
C THR A 7 18.95 -15.96 -9.95
N ASP A 8 17.84 -16.25 -9.30
CA ASP A 8 16.55 -16.39 -9.95
C ASP A 8 16.34 -15.16 -10.84
N PHE A 9 16.02 -15.39 -12.09
CA PHE A 9 15.75 -14.29 -13.01
C PHE A 9 14.42 -13.61 -12.63
N PRO A 10 14.25 -12.31 -12.89
CA PRO A 10 13.01 -11.61 -12.55
C PRO A 10 11.73 -12.27 -13.08
N TRP A 11 11.77 -12.93 -14.24
CA TRP A 11 10.60 -13.64 -14.78
C TRP A 11 10.30 -14.94 -14.02
N ASP A 12 11.30 -15.63 -13.45
CA ASP A 12 11.06 -16.82 -12.63
C ASP A 12 10.34 -16.39 -11.34
N ILE A 13 10.72 -15.22 -10.79
CA ILE A 13 10.07 -14.61 -9.64
C ILE A 13 8.64 -14.18 -10.01
N LEU A 14 8.46 -13.57 -11.20
CA LEU A 14 7.15 -13.13 -11.69
C LEU A 14 6.21 -14.31 -11.94
N GLU A 15 6.69 -15.36 -12.62
CA GLU A 15 5.92 -16.59 -12.85
C GLU A 15 5.53 -17.27 -11.54
N ALA A 16 6.44 -17.32 -10.57
CA ALA A 16 6.15 -17.80 -9.22
C ALA A 16 5.15 -16.88 -8.51
N ALA A 17 5.23 -15.56 -8.73
CA ALA A 17 4.29 -14.60 -8.20
C ALA A 17 2.89 -14.76 -8.79
N GLU A 18 2.75 -14.89 -10.10
CA GLU A 18 1.48 -15.13 -10.78
C GLU A 18 0.81 -16.44 -10.34
N ASN A 19 1.62 -17.47 -10.07
CA ASN A 19 1.12 -18.78 -9.66
C ASN A 19 0.98 -18.93 -8.13
N ASN A 20 1.80 -18.27 -7.31
CA ASN A 20 1.90 -18.54 -5.87
C ASN A 20 2.35 -17.32 -5.02
N HIS A 21 2.38 -16.10 -5.55
CA HIS A 21 2.92 -14.92 -4.86
C HIS A 21 2.36 -14.73 -3.45
N TRP A 22 1.06 -14.91 -3.31
CA TRP A 22 0.35 -14.76 -2.04
C TRP A 22 0.61 -15.89 -1.03
N LEU A 23 1.22 -17.02 -1.41
CA LEU A 23 1.67 -18.04 -0.43
C LEU A 23 2.85 -17.55 0.42
N HIS A 24 3.60 -16.56 -0.06
CA HIS A 24 4.73 -15.95 0.65
C HIS A 24 4.32 -14.76 1.50
N MET A 25 3.14 -14.19 1.28
CA MET A 25 2.60 -13.13 2.12
C MET A 25 2.16 -13.70 3.47
N PRO A 26 2.53 -13.07 4.59
CA PRO A 26 2.04 -13.49 5.89
C PRO A 26 0.51 -13.43 5.93
N GLN A 27 -0.16 -14.58 5.92
CA GLN A 27 -1.63 -14.66 5.93
C GLN A 27 -2.28 -14.00 7.16
N ASN A 28 -1.47 -13.53 8.11
CA ASN A 28 -1.89 -12.82 9.32
C ASN A 28 -1.44 -11.35 9.31
N TYR A 29 -0.83 -10.86 8.22
CA TYR A 29 -0.44 -9.46 8.15
C TYR A 29 -1.69 -8.59 7.99
N ALA A 30 -1.85 -7.62 8.87
CA ALA A 30 -2.83 -6.55 8.75
C ALA A 30 -2.14 -5.21 9.01
N PRO A 31 -2.43 -4.16 8.24
CA PRO A 31 -1.78 -2.86 8.37
C PRO A 31 -2.35 -2.09 9.58
N VAL A 32 -2.00 -2.54 10.79
CA VAL A 32 -2.52 -1.98 12.05
C VAL A 32 -2.33 -0.46 12.11
N GLY A 33 -1.16 0.03 11.71
CA GLY A 33 -0.86 1.47 11.68
C GLY A 33 -1.79 2.26 10.76
N LEU A 34 -2.16 1.67 9.61
CA LEU A 34 -3.10 2.27 8.67
C LEU A 34 -4.52 2.34 9.25
N ILE A 35 -5.02 1.23 9.82
CA ILE A 35 -6.36 1.20 10.42
C ILE A 35 -6.46 2.06 11.69
N ASN A 36 -5.35 2.29 12.41
CA ASN A 36 -5.31 3.24 13.53
C ASN A 36 -5.56 4.69 13.12
N MET A 37 -5.50 5.01 11.83
CA MET A 37 -5.78 6.36 11.34
C MET A 37 -7.28 6.66 11.21
N LEU A 38 -8.17 5.67 11.42
CA LEU A 38 -9.62 5.90 11.51
C LEU A 38 -9.92 6.75 12.76
N ASP A 39 -10.67 7.84 12.55
CA ASP A 39 -11.08 8.78 13.59
C ASP A 39 -12.60 8.80 13.82
N PHE A 40 -13.30 7.82 13.27
CA PHE A 40 -14.73 7.59 13.44
C PHE A 40 -15.07 6.09 13.38
N ILE A 41 -16.29 5.72 13.74
CA ILE A 41 -16.81 4.35 13.66
C ILE A 41 -17.41 4.16 12.25
N PRO A 42 -16.83 3.29 11.40
CA PRO A 42 -17.37 3.00 10.08
C PRO A 42 -18.53 2.01 10.16
N GLU A 43 -19.55 2.22 9.34
CA GLU A 43 -20.66 1.26 9.16
C GLU A 43 -20.39 0.31 7.98
N ARG A 44 -19.71 0.80 6.94
CA ARG A 44 -19.41 0.04 5.72
C ARG A 44 -18.00 0.33 5.23
N SER A 45 -17.23 -0.72 5.05
CA SER A 45 -15.87 -0.63 4.48
C SER A 45 -15.77 -1.40 3.17
N LEU A 46 -15.01 -0.85 2.23
CA LEU A 46 -14.56 -1.51 1.02
C LEU A 46 -13.04 -1.73 1.13
N ASP A 47 -12.59 -2.96 0.93
CA ASP A 47 -11.18 -3.35 0.92
C ASP A 47 -10.82 -3.80 -0.51
N VAL A 48 -10.14 -2.96 -1.27
CA VAL A 48 -9.71 -3.25 -2.64
C VAL A 48 -8.38 -3.97 -2.59
N GLY A 49 -8.26 -5.12 -3.25
CA GLY A 49 -7.13 -6.02 -3.08
C GLY A 49 -7.13 -6.62 -1.68
N CYS A 50 -8.29 -7.11 -1.23
CA CYS A 50 -8.48 -7.54 0.16
C CYS A 50 -7.69 -8.80 0.53
N PHE A 51 -7.04 -9.45 -0.44
CA PHE A 51 -6.29 -10.68 -0.26
C PHE A 51 -7.12 -11.73 0.50
N VAL A 52 -6.64 -12.23 1.62
CA VAL A 52 -7.36 -13.20 2.45
C VAL A 52 -8.25 -12.56 3.53
N GLY A 53 -8.52 -11.25 3.46
CA GLY A 53 -9.44 -10.52 4.34
C GLY A 53 -8.88 -10.16 5.72
N THR A 54 -7.56 -10.07 5.91
CA THR A 54 -6.95 -9.76 7.22
C THR A 54 -7.21 -8.34 7.67
N THR A 55 -7.19 -7.37 6.75
CA THR A 55 -7.51 -5.96 7.04
C THR A 55 -8.95 -5.82 7.51
N SER A 56 -9.87 -6.47 6.82
CA SER A 56 -11.28 -6.47 7.19
C SER A 56 -11.53 -7.19 8.53
N THR A 57 -10.80 -8.28 8.81
CA THR A 57 -10.82 -8.92 10.13
C THR A 57 -10.40 -7.94 11.23
N LEU A 58 -9.36 -7.15 10.99
CA LEU A 58 -8.92 -6.12 11.93
C LEU A 58 -9.98 -5.02 12.11
N ILE A 59 -10.63 -4.58 11.04
CA ILE A 59 -11.73 -3.60 11.10
C ILE A 59 -12.87 -4.18 11.96
N LYS A 60 -13.31 -5.40 11.69
CA LYS A 60 -14.41 -6.05 12.45
C LYS A 60 -14.05 -6.30 13.91
N SER A 61 -12.79 -6.56 14.23
CA SER A 61 -12.37 -6.72 15.63
C SER A 61 -12.51 -5.44 16.47
N ARG A 62 -12.49 -4.26 15.83
CA ARG A 62 -12.64 -2.95 16.46
C ARG A 62 -14.06 -2.38 16.33
N TYR A 63 -14.69 -2.69 15.21
CA TYR A 63 -16.01 -2.21 14.82
C TYR A 63 -16.86 -3.41 14.37
N PRO A 64 -17.39 -4.21 15.32
CA PRO A 64 -18.05 -5.48 15.01
C PRO A 64 -19.25 -5.35 14.06
N ASP A 65 -19.94 -4.21 14.12
CA ASP A 65 -21.13 -3.93 13.29
C ASP A 65 -20.76 -3.40 11.88
N CYS A 66 -19.47 -3.14 11.61
CA CYS A 66 -19.02 -2.68 10.29
C CYS A 66 -19.21 -3.80 9.26
N ARG A 67 -20.03 -3.54 8.24
CA ARG A 67 -20.14 -4.43 7.09
C ARG A 67 -18.92 -4.29 6.20
N THR A 68 -18.22 -5.40 5.97
CA THR A 68 -16.98 -5.45 5.21
C THR A 68 -17.21 -6.04 3.82
N ILE A 69 -16.80 -5.30 2.79
CA ILE A 69 -16.87 -5.70 1.40
C ILE A 69 -15.43 -5.76 0.85
N GLY A 70 -15.08 -6.82 0.12
CA GLY A 70 -13.77 -7.00 -0.51
C GLY A 70 -13.86 -7.14 -2.01
N ILE A 71 -12.80 -6.73 -2.70
CA ILE A 71 -12.55 -7.01 -4.12
C ILE A 71 -11.18 -7.66 -4.21
N GLU A 72 -11.08 -8.82 -4.85
CA GLU A 72 -9.82 -9.59 -4.93
C GLU A 72 -9.78 -10.42 -6.21
N PRO A 73 -8.74 -10.28 -7.06
CA PRO A 73 -8.64 -11.07 -8.29
C PRO A 73 -8.20 -12.52 -8.08
N SER A 74 -7.48 -12.82 -6.99
CA SER A 74 -7.00 -14.18 -6.74
C SER A 74 -8.12 -15.08 -6.21
N LYS A 75 -8.55 -16.03 -7.01
CA LYS A 75 -9.60 -17.00 -6.65
C LYS A 75 -9.33 -17.71 -5.33
N HIS A 76 -8.08 -18.12 -5.09
CA HIS A 76 -7.71 -18.80 -3.85
C HIS A 76 -7.80 -17.87 -2.63
N ALA A 77 -7.35 -16.62 -2.77
CA ALA A 77 -7.46 -15.63 -1.70
C ALA A 77 -8.93 -15.31 -1.39
N VAL A 78 -9.77 -15.22 -2.42
CA VAL A 78 -11.23 -15.02 -2.30
C VAL A 78 -11.89 -16.11 -1.47
N GLU A 79 -11.53 -17.38 -1.65
CA GLU A 79 -12.08 -18.50 -0.85
C GLU A 79 -11.82 -18.31 0.64
N LEU A 80 -10.63 -17.85 1.01
CA LEU A 80 -10.28 -17.54 2.39
C LEU A 80 -10.95 -16.25 2.88
N ALA A 81 -10.95 -15.20 2.05
CA ALA A 81 -11.56 -13.92 2.38
C ALA A 81 -13.06 -14.06 2.70
N ARG A 82 -13.78 -14.90 1.95
CA ARG A 82 -15.21 -15.20 2.19
C ARG A 82 -15.51 -15.78 3.57
N THR A 83 -14.51 -16.35 4.26
CA THR A 83 -14.67 -16.83 5.65
C THR A 83 -14.53 -15.72 6.69
N ARG A 84 -14.07 -14.53 6.28
CA ARG A 84 -13.67 -13.41 7.17
C ARG A 84 -14.45 -12.13 6.92
N MET A 85 -15.05 -12.01 5.74
CA MET A 85 -15.73 -10.79 5.25
C MET A 85 -17.20 -11.08 4.95
N ASP A 86 -18.02 -10.03 4.96
CA ASP A 86 -19.45 -10.17 4.71
C ASP A 86 -19.76 -10.38 3.23
N VAL A 87 -19.00 -9.74 2.33
CA VAL A 87 -19.10 -9.87 0.87
C VAL A 87 -17.71 -9.84 0.26
N VAL A 88 -17.45 -10.69 -0.74
CA VAL A 88 -16.21 -10.66 -1.53
C VAL A 88 -16.54 -10.83 -3.01
N HIS A 89 -16.17 -9.83 -3.80
CA HIS A 89 -16.23 -9.84 -5.26
C HIS A 89 -14.90 -10.39 -5.81
N GLU A 90 -14.98 -11.47 -6.59
CA GLU A 90 -13.84 -12.01 -7.32
C GLU A 90 -13.65 -11.22 -8.60
N GLY A 91 -12.46 -10.65 -8.81
CA GLY A 91 -12.10 -9.88 -9.99
C GLY A 91 -11.34 -8.60 -9.67
N LEU A 92 -11.10 -7.81 -10.70
CA LEU A 92 -10.45 -6.51 -10.59
C LEU A 92 -11.46 -5.41 -10.21
N LEU A 93 -10.97 -4.32 -9.62
CA LEU A 93 -11.81 -3.16 -9.29
C LEU A 93 -12.61 -2.66 -10.50
N GLU A 94 -12.00 -2.66 -11.68
CA GLU A 94 -12.59 -2.18 -12.92
C GLU A 94 -13.77 -3.04 -13.41
N GLU A 95 -13.84 -4.28 -12.99
CA GLU A 95 -14.85 -5.28 -13.39
C GLU A 95 -16.11 -5.24 -12.53
N VAL A 96 -16.02 -4.67 -11.31
CA VAL A 96 -17.15 -4.63 -10.38
C VAL A 96 -18.15 -3.55 -10.80
N ASP A 97 -19.37 -3.92 -11.15
CA ASP A 97 -20.47 -2.97 -11.34
C ASP A 97 -21.09 -2.62 -9.99
N PHE A 98 -20.63 -1.55 -9.38
CA PHE A 98 -21.09 -1.10 -8.06
C PHE A 98 -22.61 -0.85 -8.00
N ALA A 99 -23.20 -0.35 -9.11
CA ALA A 99 -24.63 -0.08 -9.15
C ALA A 99 -25.45 -1.38 -9.18
N ALA A 100 -25.01 -2.37 -9.98
CA ALA A 100 -25.64 -3.69 -10.02
C ALA A 100 -25.54 -4.44 -8.67
N GLU A 101 -24.46 -4.22 -7.93
CA GLU A 101 -24.24 -4.77 -6.59
C GLU A 101 -24.99 -3.98 -5.48
N GLY A 102 -25.72 -2.93 -5.86
CA GLY A 102 -26.50 -2.12 -4.93
C GLY A 102 -25.68 -1.09 -4.14
N TYR A 103 -24.46 -0.80 -4.58
CA TYR A 103 -23.60 0.23 -3.98
C TYR A 103 -23.83 1.57 -4.69
N GLY A 104 -24.63 2.44 -4.10
CA GLY A 104 -24.90 3.77 -4.61
C GLY A 104 -23.83 4.79 -4.20
N PRO A 105 -23.97 6.06 -4.67
CA PRO A 105 -23.12 7.15 -4.21
C PRO A 105 -23.12 7.28 -2.68
N GLY A 106 -21.95 7.52 -2.10
CA GLY A 106 -21.80 7.67 -0.65
C GLY A 106 -21.98 6.37 0.16
N HIS A 107 -21.85 5.21 -0.50
CA HIS A 107 -22.11 3.90 0.16
C HIS A 107 -21.09 3.54 1.22
N PHE A 108 -19.79 3.86 1.03
CA PHE A 108 -18.72 3.43 1.90
C PHE A 108 -18.22 4.54 2.81
N ASP A 109 -18.04 4.24 4.10
CA ASP A 109 -17.41 5.15 5.05
C ASP A 109 -15.88 5.04 5.00
N VAL A 110 -15.37 3.86 4.66
CA VAL A 110 -13.94 3.60 4.52
C VAL A 110 -13.68 2.81 3.25
N ILE A 111 -12.76 3.29 2.44
CA ILE A 111 -12.19 2.54 1.32
C ILE A 111 -10.72 2.31 1.61
N VAL A 112 -10.30 1.04 1.68
CA VAL A 112 -8.93 0.64 1.95
C VAL A 112 -8.23 0.24 0.65
N LEU A 113 -7.02 0.75 0.46
CA LEU A 113 -6.10 0.47 -0.65
C LEU A 113 -4.72 0.17 -0.04
N ALA A 114 -4.62 -0.97 0.66
CA ALA A 114 -3.41 -1.35 1.38
C ALA A 114 -2.46 -2.11 0.45
N ASP A 115 -1.39 -1.47 0.02
CA ASP A 115 -0.40 -2.00 -0.93
C ASP A 115 -1.07 -2.47 -2.24
N VAL A 116 -1.80 -1.57 -2.89
CA VAL A 116 -2.63 -1.84 -4.08
C VAL A 116 -2.31 -0.89 -5.23
N LEU A 117 -2.15 0.40 -4.96
CA LEU A 117 -2.00 1.43 -6.00
C LEU A 117 -0.75 1.24 -6.85
N GLU A 118 0.32 0.70 -6.28
CA GLU A 118 1.57 0.37 -6.97
C GLU A 118 1.46 -0.80 -7.96
N HIS A 119 0.46 -1.66 -7.78
CA HIS A 119 0.18 -2.80 -8.67
C HIS A 119 -0.79 -2.44 -9.79
N MET A 120 -1.49 -1.29 -9.70
CA MET A 120 -2.48 -0.88 -10.68
C MET A 120 -1.84 -0.24 -11.91
N TYR A 121 -2.34 -0.58 -13.11
CA TYR A 121 -1.94 0.11 -14.32
C TYR A 121 -2.34 1.59 -14.29
N ASN A 122 -3.53 1.90 -13.79
CA ASN A 122 -4.08 3.26 -13.68
C ASN A 122 -4.61 3.57 -12.27
N PRO A 123 -3.73 3.83 -11.27
CA PRO A 123 -4.14 4.15 -9.90
C PRO A 123 -4.94 5.46 -9.82
N TRP A 124 -4.69 6.43 -10.71
CA TRP A 124 -5.48 7.67 -10.81
C TRP A 124 -6.93 7.37 -11.19
N GLY A 125 -7.13 6.49 -12.17
CA GLY A 125 -8.45 6.02 -12.59
C GLY A 125 -9.20 5.31 -11.48
N ALA A 126 -8.51 4.48 -10.70
CA ALA A 126 -9.06 3.78 -9.53
C ALA A 126 -9.55 4.76 -8.47
N LEU A 127 -8.72 5.72 -8.06
CA LEU A 127 -9.10 6.76 -7.10
C LEU A 127 -10.27 7.61 -7.61
N LYS A 128 -10.26 8.00 -8.89
CA LYS A 128 -11.35 8.76 -9.51
C LYS A 128 -12.66 7.96 -9.49
N ARG A 129 -12.60 6.66 -9.78
CA ARG A 129 -13.75 5.76 -9.79
C ARG A 129 -14.35 5.56 -8.40
N LEU A 130 -13.51 5.46 -7.37
CA LEU A 130 -13.94 5.21 -6.00
C LEU A 130 -14.54 6.45 -5.32
N LYS A 131 -14.15 7.66 -5.75
CA LYS A 131 -14.55 8.92 -5.13
C LYS A 131 -16.06 9.07 -4.90
N PRO A 132 -16.94 8.81 -5.90
CA PRO A 132 -18.39 8.98 -5.72
C PRO A 132 -19.01 8.05 -4.69
N TYR A 133 -18.34 6.95 -4.34
CA TYR A 133 -18.85 5.94 -3.41
C TYR A 133 -18.46 6.21 -1.96
N LEU A 134 -17.57 7.19 -1.70
CA LEU A 134 -17.31 7.65 -0.34
C LEU A 134 -18.49 8.43 0.22
N SER A 135 -18.89 8.10 1.45
CA SER A 135 -19.86 8.91 2.20
C SER A 135 -19.29 10.30 2.52
N SER A 136 -20.14 11.24 2.88
CA SER A 136 -19.73 12.62 3.19
C SER A 136 -18.71 12.73 4.34
N ARG A 137 -18.67 11.75 5.24
CA ARG A 137 -17.68 11.63 6.32
C ARG A 137 -16.56 10.64 5.99
N GLY A 138 -16.69 9.97 4.84
CA GLY A 138 -15.84 8.85 4.46
C GLY A 138 -14.40 9.23 4.15
N CYS A 139 -13.51 8.24 4.23
CA CYS A 139 -12.12 8.42 3.87
C CYS A 139 -11.56 7.24 3.07
N ILE A 140 -10.53 7.52 2.29
CA ILE A 140 -9.60 6.51 1.78
C ILE A 140 -8.49 6.31 2.79
N LEU A 141 -8.17 5.05 3.05
CA LEU A 141 -6.94 4.63 3.72
C LEU A 141 -6.06 3.90 2.71
N ALA A 142 -4.87 4.41 2.45
CA ALA A 142 -3.93 3.76 1.53
C ALA A 142 -2.55 3.58 2.16
N SER A 143 -1.89 2.44 1.92
CA SER A 143 -0.46 2.28 2.09
C SER A 143 0.21 2.22 0.73
N ILE A 144 1.33 2.95 0.59
CA ILE A 144 2.02 3.10 -0.69
C ILE A 144 3.52 3.03 -0.44
N PRO A 145 4.26 2.12 -1.11
CA PRO A 145 5.71 1.98 -0.96
C PRO A 145 6.46 3.26 -1.37
N ASN A 146 7.53 3.55 -0.64
CA ASN A 146 8.35 4.74 -0.87
C ASN A 146 9.52 4.45 -1.81
N ALA A 147 9.43 4.88 -3.05
CA ALA A 147 10.51 4.76 -4.03
C ALA A 147 11.78 5.57 -3.64
N ARG A 148 11.63 6.61 -2.78
CA ARG A 148 12.76 7.40 -2.25
C ARG A 148 13.43 6.76 -1.03
N ASN A 149 13.06 5.53 -0.65
CA ASN A 149 13.72 4.82 0.46
C ASN A 149 15.22 4.67 0.20
N LEU A 150 16.01 4.81 1.26
CA LEU A 150 17.47 4.77 1.18
C LEU A 150 18.01 3.44 0.61
N SER A 151 17.29 2.32 0.79
CA SER A 151 17.66 1.04 0.19
C SER A 151 17.54 1.06 -1.33
N VAL A 152 16.47 1.64 -1.87
CA VAL A 152 16.26 1.79 -3.32
C VAL A 152 17.33 2.70 -3.91
N LEU A 153 17.54 3.88 -3.30
CA LEU A 153 18.54 4.84 -3.76
C LEU A 153 19.96 4.27 -3.73
N SER A 154 20.29 3.48 -2.69
CA SER A 154 21.61 2.86 -2.58
C SER A 154 21.85 1.78 -3.64
N GLN A 155 20.83 1.01 -4.02
CA GLN A 155 20.88 0.05 -5.13
C GLN A 155 21.09 0.77 -6.45
N LEU A 156 20.32 1.84 -6.73
CA LEU A 156 20.50 2.66 -7.94
C LEU A 156 21.91 3.26 -8.03
N ALA A 157 22.43 3.81 -6.93
CA ALA A 157 23.79 4.34 -6.88
C ALA A 157 24.88 3.26 -7.11
N ALA A 158 24.57 2.00 -6.82
CA ALA A 158 25.41 0.86 -7.12
C ALA A 158 25.25 0.35 -8.57
N GLY A 159 24.35 0.94 -9.38
CA GLY A 159 24.02 0.51 -10.74
C GLY A 159 23.09 -0.72 -10.76
N ARG A 160 22.25 -0.88 -9.76
CA ARG A 160 21.37 -2.03 -9.63
C ARG A 160 19.91 -1.59 -9.49
N TRP A 161 19.02 -2.39 -10.08
CA TRP A 161 17.58 -2.41 -9.82
C TRP A 161 17.19 -3.87 -9.69
N HIS A 162 17.29 -4.40 -8.48
CA HIS A 162 17.09 -5.82 -8.23
C HIS A 162 15.65 -6.04 -7.78
N TYR A 163 14.89 -6.75 -8.61
CA TYR A 163 13.52 -7.16 -8.26
C TYR A 163 13.55 -8.24 -7.18
N GLU A 164 12.60 -8.16 -6.28
CA GLU A 164 12.41 -9.06 -5.14
C GLU A 164 11.00 -9.66 -5.21
N SER A 165 10.78 -10.77 -4.51
CA SER A 165 9.44 -11.38 -4.44
C SER A 165 8.48 -10.62 -3.53
N ILE A 166 8.99 -9.77 -2.65
CA ILE A 166 8.22 -8.90 -1.74
C ILE A 166 9.04 -7.64 -1.42
N GLY A 167 8.39 -6.55 -1.07
CA GLY A 167 9.05 -5.35 -0.57
C GLY A 167 9.00 -4.18 -1.54
N LEU A 168 9.95 -3.23 -1.41
CA LEU A 168 9.92 -1.98 -2.19
C LEU A 168 10.10 -2.18 -3.69
N LEU A 169 10.88 -3.18 -4.08
CA LEU A 169 11.14 -3.57 -5.46
C LEU A 169 10.47 -4.91 -5.79
N ASP A 170 9.29 -5.15 -5.22
CA ASP A 170 8.46 -6.30 -5.58
C ASP A 170 8.29 -6.35 -7.10
N VAL A 171 8.46 -7.54 -7.69
CA VAL A 171 8.43 -7.74 -9.13
C VAL A 171 7.07 -7.39 -9.74
N THR A 172 6.02 -7.37 -8.96
CA THR A 172 4.65 -7.02 -9.37
C THR A 172 4.34 -5.52 -9.26
N HIS A 173 5.26 -4.72 -8.68
CA HIS A 173 5.11 -3.27 -8.66
C HIS A 173 5.37 -2.67 -10.04
N ILE A 174 4.38 -2.05 -10.62
CA ILE A 174 4.43 -1.39 -11.92
C ILE A 174 4.37 0.15 -11.82
N ARG A 175 4.10 0.68 -10.61
CA ARG A 175 4.14 2.11 -10.30
C ARG A 175 5.00 2.34 -9.07
N PHE A 176 5.75 3.44 -9.10
CA PHE A 176 6.66 3.82 -8.02
C PHE A 176 6.34 5.26 -7.61
N PHE A 177 6.16 5.48 -6.32
CA PHE A 177 5.74 6.77 -5.78
C PHE A 177 6.75 7.32 -4.80
N THR A 178 6.94 8.63 -4.84
CA THR A 178 7.51 9.39 -3.74
C THR A 178 6.39 10.10 -2.98
N ARG A 179 6.72 10.72 -1.87
CA ARG A 179 5.76 11.50 -1.08
C ARG A 179 5.09 12.61 -1.91
N ILE A 180 5.85 13.25 -2.78
CA ILE A 180 5.36 14.36 -3.62
C ILE A 180 4.31 13.84 -4.60
N GLU A 181 4.61 12.79 -5.37
CA GLU A 181 3.68 12.21 -6.33
C GLU A 181 2.40 11.69 -5.67
N ILE A 182 2.51 11.12 -4.44
CA ILE A 182 1.32 10.73 -3.67
C ILE A 182 0.45 11.95 -3.38
N GLN A 183 1.04 13.04 -2.89
CA GLN A 183 0.30 14.27 -2.59
C GLN A 183 -0.34 14.87 -3.84
N GLU A 184 0.41 14.96 -4.94
CA GLU A 184 -0.07 15.47 -6.22
C GLU A 184 -1.21 14.61 -6.79
N MET A 185 -1.07 13.27 -6.77
CA MET A 185 -2.10 12.35 -7.24
C MET A 185 -3.42 12.53 -6.51
N PHE A 186 -3.42 12.54 -5.19
CA PHE A 186 -4.64 12.71 -4.39
C PHE A 186 -5.25 14.10 -4.58
N THR A 187 -4.43 15.15 -4.56
CA THR A 187 -4.89 16.55 -4.71
C THR A 187 -5.48 16.79 -6.08
N ALA A 188 -4.83 16.32 -7.15
CA ALA A 188 -5.31 16.51 -8.53
C ALA A 188 -6.66 15.82 -8.78
N LEU A 189 -6.97 14.78 -8.01
CA LEU A 189 -8.26 14.06 -8.08
C LEU A 189 -9.33 14.62 -7.13
N GLY A 190 -9.01 15.74 -6.46
CA GLY A 190 -9.95 16.42 -5.55
C GLY A 190 -10.12 15.68 -4.23
N TYR A 191 -9.05 15.11 -3.72
CA TYR A 191 -8.97 14.63 -2.35
C TYR A 191 -8.15 15.57 -1.48
N HIS A 192 -8.55 15.73 -0.24
CA HIS A 192 -7.75 16.34 0.81
C HIS A 192 -7.07 15.26 1.64
N ILE A 193 -5.75 15.31 1.75
CA ILE A 193 -4.99 14.39 2.63
C ILE A 193 -5.00 14.97 4.04
N ASP A 194 -5.74 14.33 4.95
CA ASP A 194 -5.78 14.71 6.37
C ASP A 194 -4.52 14.27 7.09
N VAL A 195 -4.03 13.06 6.76
CA VAL A 195 -2.87 12.44 7.40
C VAL A 195 -2.00 11.77 6.35
N LEU A 196 -0.72 12.09 6.37
CA LEU A 196 0.33 11.40 5.63
C LEU A 196 1.37 10.95 6.66
N ALA A 197 1.25 9.70 7.09
CA ALA A 197 2.11 9.13 8.11
C ALA A 197 3.23 8.28 7.49
N HIS A 198 4.29 8.08 8.27
CA HIS A 198 5.47 7.33 7.88
C HIS A 198 5.45 5.96 8.57
N ASN A 199 5.48 4.88 7.79
CA ASN A 199 5.79 3.54 8.28
C ASN A 199 7.31 3.34 8.19
N PRO A 200 8.04 3.29 9.32
CA PRO A 200 9.50 3.24 9.32
C PRO A 200 10.03 1.95 8.70
N ASP A 201 11.11 2.08 7.94
CA ASP A 201 11.90 0.92 7.52
C ASP A 201 12.78 0.45 8.70
N PRO A 202 12.61 -0.79 9.19
CA PRO A 202 13.40 -1.30 10.32
C PRO A 202 14.91 -1.25 10.09
N ARG A 203 15.36 -1.36 8.83
CA ARG A 203 16.79 -1.30 8.45
C ARG A 203 17.40 0.07 8.76
N TRP A 204 16.61 1.14 8.68
CA TRP A 204 17.02 2.53 8.83
C TRP A 204 16.54 3.17 10.13
N GLY A 205 15.86 2.44 10.99
CA GLY A 205 15.30 2.96 12.25
C GLY A 205 16.33 3.65 13.18
N LYS A 206 17.61 3.27 13.07
CA LYS A 206 18.68 3.96 13.81
C LYS A 206 18.93 5.40 13.32
N LEU A 207 18.68 5.69 12.02
CA LEU A 207 18.80 7.05 11.49
C LEU A 207 17.73 7.97 12.06
N MET A 208 16.52 7.45 12.30
CA MET A 208 15.41 8.21 12.86
C MET A 208 15.56 8.46 14.38
N LYS A 209 16.32 7.59 15.08
CA LYS A 209 16.51 7.68 16.55
C LYS A 209 17.74 8.48 16.98
N GLN A 210 18.55 8.97 16.06
CA GLN A 210 19.77 9.70 16.42
C GLN A 210 19.39 11.10 16.92
N SER A 211 19.79 11.40 18.16
CA SER A 211 19.64 12.71 18.81
C SER A 211 20.41 13.83 18.10
N GLU A 212 21.37 13.48 17.25
CA GLU A 212 22.12 14.40 16.42
C GLU A 212 21.70 14.22 14.96
N PHE A 213 21.02 15.20 14.46
CA PHE A 213 20.64 15.28 13.05
C PHE A 213 21.89 15.32 12.14
N LYS A 214 21.94 14.43 11.15
CA LYS A 214 23.03 14.39 10.19
C LYS A 214 22.61 15.04 8.87
N HIS A 215 23.14 16.20 8.54
CA HIS A 215 22.97 16.83 7.24
C HIS A 215 23.54 16.03 6.08
N LYS A 216 24.23 14.90 6.34
CA LYS A 216 24.88 14.06 5.35
C LYS A 216 24.76 12.58 5.71
N ILE A 217 24.30 11.78 4.77
CA ILE A 217 24.22 10.32 4.87
C ILE A 217 25.08 9.71 3.77
N LYS A 218 25.89 8.69 4.14
CA LYS A 218 26.67 7.89 3.18
C LYS A 218 26.31 6.41 3.34
N VAL A 219 25.86 5.78 2.26
CA VAL A 219 25.58 4.34 2.17
C VAL A 219 26.19 3.80 0.89
N GLY A 220 27.17 2.92 1.02
CA GLY A 220 27.89 2.40 -0.14
C GLY A 220 28.49 3.51 -1.01
N LYS A 221 28.08 3.57 -2.26
CA LYS A 221 28.47 4.61 -3.24
C LYS A 221 27.64 5.88 -3.16
N LEU A 222 26.47 5.83 -2.47
CA LEU A 222 25.58 6.97 -2.34
C LEU A 222 26.09 7.92 -1.26
N THR A 223 26.08 9.21 -1.57
CA THR A 223 26.24 10.28 -0.59
C THR A 223 25.15 11.32 -0.81
N LEU A 224 24.35 11.57 0.21
CA LEU A 224 23.33 12.62 0.26
C LEU A 224 23.81 13.69 1.24
N SER A 225 23.74 14.97 0.87
CA SER A 225 24.12 16.12 1.65
C SER A 225 23.00 17.14 1.70
N GLU A 226 23.12 18.12 2.59
CA GLU A 226 22.16 19.21 2.78
C GLU A 226 20.75 18.71 3.18
N LEU A 227 20.70 17.55 3.84
CA LEU A 227 19.45 16.94 4.26
C LEU A 227 18.80 17.74 5.40
N THR A 228 17.48 17.85 5.34
CA THR A 228 16.63 18.30 6.43
C THR A 228 16.19 17.12 7.32
N PRO A 229 15.68 17.34 8.54
CA PRO A 229 15.09 16.28 9.35
C PRO A 229 13.95 15.53 8.63
N ALA A 230 13.15 16.25 7.82
CA ALA A 230 12.09 15.67 7.01
C ALA A 230 12.65 14.72 5.94
N ASP A 231 13.76 15.11 5.28
CA ASP A 231 14.44 14.25 4.30
C ASP A 231 14.93 12.95 4.92
N VAL A 232 15.54 13.02 6.10
CA VAL A 232 16.03 11.82 6.80
C VAL A 232 14.88 10.90 7.18
N THR A 233 13.78 11.46 7.67
CA THR A 233 12.57 10.69 7.97
C THR A 233 12.01 10.02 6.72
N GLU A 234 11.88 10.75 5.62
CA GLU A 234 11.39 10.21 4.35
C GLU A 234 12.31 9.12 3.79
N LEU A 235 13.63 9.32 3.80
CA LEU A 235 14.62 8.33 3.36
C LEU A 235 14.58 7.03 4.17
N ALA A 236 14.19 7.10 5.45
CA ALA A 236 14.03 5.96 6.35
C ALA A 236 12.61 5.40 6.39
N THR A 237 11.70 5.91 5.56
CA THR A 237 10.30 5.46 5.45
C THR A 237 10.21 4.30 4.47
N LEU A 238 9.58 3.19 4.89
CA LEU A 238 9.27 2.05 4.03
C LEU A 238 8.07 2.35 3.14
N GLN A 239 6.99 2.79 3.75
CA GLN A 239 5.71 3.08 3.12
C GLN A 239 5.12 4.35 3.71
N PHE A 240 4.31 5.04 2.92
CA PHE A 240 3.46 6.11 3.40
C PHE A 240 2.06 5.57 3.69
N TYR A 241 1.51 5.94 4.84
CA TYR A 241 0.11 5.73 5.16
C TYR A 241 -0.65 7.02 4.90
N VAL A 242 -1.67 6.93 4.09
CA VAL A 242 -2.50 8.06 3.66
C VAL A 242 -3.90 7.90 4.23
N ARG A 243 -4.41 8.95 4.87
CA ARG A 243 -5.85 9.15 5.07
C ARG A 243 -6.28 10.37 4.29
N ALA A 244 -7.22 10.19 3.36
CA ALA A 244 -7.71 11.25 2.51
C ALA A 244 -9.23 11.25 2.41
N ARG A 245 -9.85 12.44 2.33
CA ARG A 245 -11.30 12.65 2.13
C ARG A 245 -11.57 13.30 0.79
N ALA A 246 -12.74 12.99 0.21
CA ALA A 246 -13.21 13.68 -0.98
C ALA A 246 -13.57 15.15 -0.67
N LEU A 247 -13.13 16.07 -1.55
CA LEU A 247 -13.51 17.48 -1.53
C LEU A 247 -14.82 17.68 -2.29
#